data_903ddb2e575d5ca4cc024e16e5d05caf
#
_entry.id   903ddb2e575d5ca4cc024e16e5d05caf
#
_cell.length_a   1.000
_cell.length_b   1.000
_cell.length_c   1.000
_cell.angle_alpha   90.00
_cell.angle_beta   90.00
_cell.angle_gamma   90.00
#
_symmetry.space_group_name_H-M   'P 1'
#
loop_
_entity.id
_entity.type
_entity.pdbx_description
1 polymer ?
#
loop_
_entity_poly.entity_id
_entity_poly.type
_entity_poly.pdbx_seq_one_letter_code
_entity_poly.pdbx_strand_id
1 'polypeptide(L)'
;IQKASSAIHYNAFSHNDYWRERPLLDALSFRFNCVEADLWLIDDELYVSHDRPEPNPAITFENLYLKPLVARIQANGGKVYPGSDRPFYLMVDCKAQGEEMYKLLKKQMEPYKEYFCSVDNGEYKEGAVLFFLSGDRPKNSLPKENSRFTFLDGQIKDLGQGIPASLAPVISDNYSD
;
A
#
# COMPACT_ATOMS: atom_id res chain seq x y z
N ILE A 1 -30.16 13.77 8.13
CA ILE A 1 -29.25 12.76 7.53
C ILE A 1 -28.35 13.56 6.59
N GLN A 2 -27.12 13.87 7.03
CA GLN A 2 -26.11 14.51 6.18
C GLN A 2 -25.80 13.57 5.01
N LYS A 3 -26.01 14.01 3.76
CA LYS A 3 -25.53 13.28 2.59
C LYS A 3 -24.01 13.12 2.73
N ALA A 4 -23.51 11.90 2.74
CA ALA A 4 -22.09 11.66 2.72
C ALA A 4 -21.49 12.42 1.53
N SER A 5 -20.39 13.13 1.77
CA SER A 5 -19.66 13.86 0.72
C SER A 5 -19.36 12.92 -0.44
N SER A 6 -19.70 13.30 -1.66
CA SER A 6 -19.33 12.55 -2.87
C SER A 6 -17.85 12.76 -3.25
N ALA A 7 -17.20 13.74 -2.63
CA ALA A 7 -15.81 14.09 -2.91
C ALA A 7 -14.82 13.06 -2.35
N ILE A 8 -13.77 12.78 -3.10
CA ILE A 8 -12.63 11.98 -2.64
C ILE A 8 -11.74 12.86 -1.77
N HIS A 9 -11.37 12.36 -0.60
CA HIS A 9 -10.48 13.04 0.33
C HIS A 9 -9.03 12.65 0.04
N TYR A 10 -8.42 13.27 -0.96
CA TYR A 10 -7.06 12.96 -1.42
C TYR A 10 -5.98 13.17 -0.35
N ASN A 11 -6.24 14.00 0.65
CA ASN A 11 -5.32 14.27 1.75
C ASN A 11 -5.70 13.54 3.04
N ALA A 12 -6.65 12.59 2.98
CA ALA A 12 -7.04 11.79 4.13
C ALA A 12 -6.29 10.46 4.13
N PHE A 13 -5.71 10.15 5.27
CA PHE A 13 -4.89 8.97 5.53
C PHE A 13 -5.45 8.19 6.72
N SER A 14 -5.81 6.93 6.51
CA SER A 14 -6.21 6.01 7.58
C SER A 14 -4.97 5.26 8.08
N HIS A 15 -4.29 5.83 9.07
CA HIS A 15 -3.18 5.24 9.78
C HIS A 15 -3.68 4.11 10.68
N ASN A 16 -2.95 3.00 10.78
CA ASN A 16 -3.39 1.79 11.49
C ASN A 16 -4.82 1.41 11.10
N ASP A 17 -5.10 1.38 9.80
CA ASP A 17 -6.44 1.19 9.26
C ASP A 17 -7.11 -0.10 9.75
N TYR A 18 -6.33 -1.14 10.02
CA TYR A 18 -6.76 -2.45 10.54
C TYR A 18 -7.38 -2.39 11.96
N TRP A 19 -7.28 -1.28 12.68
CA TRP A 19 -8.00 -1.05 13.94
C TRP A 19 -9.48 -0.67 13.75
N ARG A 20 -9.90 -0.43 12.51
CA ARG A 20 -11.31 -0.16 12.20
C ARG A 20 -12.13 -1.45 12.30
N GLU A 21 -13.41 -1.30 12.50
CA GLU A 21 -14.35 -2.45 12.54
C GLU A 21 -14.30 -3.24 11.22
N ARG A 22 -14.17 -2.54 10.10
CA ARG A 22 -14.04 -3.11 8.76
C ARG A 22 -12.81 -2.50 8.06
N PRO A 23 -11.62 -3.06 8.31
CA PRO A 23 -10.38 -2.59 7.67
C PRO A 23 -10.56 -2.36 6.17
N LEU A 24 -9.91 -1.35 5.61
CA LEU A 24 -10.06 -0.87 4.24
C LEU A 24 -11.49 -0.35 3.94
N LEU A 25 -12.52 -1.12 4.24
CA LEU A 25 -13.90 -0.82 3.83
C LEU A 25 -14.44 0.45 4.50
N ASP A 26 -14.07 0.70 5.75
CA ASP A 26 -14.49 1.92 6.44
C ASP A 26 -13.79 3.15 5.84
N ALA A 27 -12.48 3.11 5.61
CA ALA A 27 -11.76 4.18 4.93
C ALA A 27 -12.33 4.46 3.53
N LEU A 28 -12.62 3.40 2.75
CA LEU A 28 -13.24 3.52 1.44
C LEU A 28 -14.65 4.11 1.51
N SER A 29 -15.45 3.78 2.53
CA SER A 29 -16.79 4.32 2.72
C SER A 29 -16.78 5.82 3.01
N PHE A 30 -15.76 6.32 3.72
CA PHE A 30 -15.49 7.73 3.95
C PHE A 30 -14.68 8.40 2.83
N ARG A 31 -14.39 7.66 1.75
CA ARG A 31 -13.68 8.15 0.57
C ARG A 31 -12.25 8.65 0.85
N PHE A 32 -11.59 8.07 1.82
CA PHE A 32 -10.17 8.30 2.06
C PHE A 32 -9.34 7.78 0.88
N ASN A 33 -8.29 8.48 0.51
CA ASN A 33 -7.43 8.09 -0.62
C ASN A 33 -6.15 7.38 -0.20
N CYS A 34 -5.92 7.22 1.08
CA CYS A 34 -4.75 6.52 1.61
C CYS A 34 -5.10 5.68 2.83
N VAL A 35 -4.58 4.47 2.87
CA VAL A 35 -4.64 3.57 4.05
C VAL A 35 -3.27 3.00 4.32
N GLU A 36 -3.04 2.66 5.59
CA GLU A 36 -1.82 1.99 6.03
C GLU A 36 -2.16 0.73 6.81
N ALA A 37 -1.38 -0.33 6.55
CA ALA A 37 -1.45 -1.60 7.22
C ALA A 37 -0.06 -2.07 7.67
N ASP A 38 0.04 -2.47 8.94
CA ASP A 38 1.23 -3.12 9.50
C ASP A 38 1.25 -4.60 9.14
N LEU A 39 2.37 -5.09 8.65
CA LEU A 39 2.51 -6.50 8.27
C LEU A 39 3.60 -7.24 9.04
N TRP A 40 3.29 -8.48 9.36
CA TRP A 40 4.21 -9.49 9.87
C TRP A 40 4.26 -10.68 8.92
N LEU A 41 5.48 -11.14 8.62
CA LEU A 41 5.71 -12.41 7.93
C LEU A 41 5.84 -13.52 8.97
N ILE A 42 4.93 -14.51 8.94
CA ILE A 42 4.92 -15.66 9.84
C ILE A 42 4.57 -16.90 9.01
N ASP A 43 5.42 -17.92 9.01
CA ASP A 43 5.19 -19.20 8.33
C ASP A 43 4.72 -19.07 6.87
N ASP A 44 5.44 -18.25 6.09
CA ASP A 44 5.13 -17.95 4.67
C ASP A 44 3.76 -17.32 4.42
N GLU A 45 3.17 -16.63 5.42
CA GLU A 45 1.95 -15.86 5.28
C GLU A 45 2.11 -14.44 5.86
N LEU A 46 1.34 -13.47 5.33
CA LEU A 46 1.36 -12.06 5.71
C LEU A 46 0.16 -11.73 6.59
N TYR A 47 0.42 -11.43 7.85
CA TYR A 47 -0.59 -11.08 8.84
C TYR A 47 -0.60 -9.60 9.14
N VAL A 48 -1.79 -9.04 9.25
CA VAL A 48 -2.02 -7.61 9.54
C VAL A 48 -2.18 -7.43 11.03
N SER A 49 -1.23 -6.74 11.66
CA SER A 49 -1.31 -6.42 13.09
C SER A 49 -0.21 -5.44 13.49
N HIS A 50 -0.46 -4.60 14.52
CA HIS A 50 0.57 -3.75 15.11
C HIS A 50 1.66 -4.57 15.82
N ASP A 51 1.25 -5.42 16.73
CA ASP A 51 2.12 -6.37 17.40
C ASP A 51 2.14 -7.71 16.67
N ARG A 52 3.21 -8.50 16.87
CA ARG A 52 3.32 -9.81 16.23
C ARG A 52 2.14 -10.70 16.65
N PRO A 53 1.26 -11.09 15.71
CA PRO A 53 0.07 -11.86 16.03
C PRO A 53 0.36 -13.36 16.08
N GLU A 54 -0.57 -14.11 16.65
CA GLU A 54 -0.72 -15.53 16.35
C GLU A 54 -1.35 -15.69 14.96
N PRO A 55 -0.95 -16.74 14.20
CA PRO A 55 -1.52 -17.01 12.88
C PRO A 55 -3.04 -17.11 12.89
N ASN A 56 -3.69 -16.28 12.09
CA ASN A 56 -5.15 -16.25 11.95
C ASN A 56 -5.51 -15.88 10.49
N PRO A 57 -6.15 -16.78 9.73
CA PRO A 57 -6.48 -16.51 8.34
C PRO A 57 -7.45 -15.34 8.13
N ALA A 58 -8.18 -14.92 9.17
CA ALA A 58 -9.07 -13.77 9.08
C ALA A 58 -8.33 -12.42 8.97
N ILE A 59 -7.08 -12.35 9.43
CA ILE A 59 -6.29 -11.12 9.44
C ILE A 59 -5.11 -11.16 8.45
N THR A 60 -5.19 -11.93 7.39
CA THR A 60 -4.15 -11.91 6.35
C THR A 60 -4.27 -10.67 5.48
N PHE A 61 -3.14 -10.19 4.95
CA PHE A 61 -3.10 -9.07 4.02
C PHE A 61 -3.98 -9.31 2.79
N GLU A 62 -3.93 -10.54 2.28
CA GLU A 62 -4.73 -10.94 1.12
C GLU A 62 -6.23 -10.79 1.38
N ASN A 63 -6.71 -11.19 2.56
CA ASN A 63 -8.13 -11.17 2.90
C ASN A 63 -8.63 -9.78 3.31
N LEU A 64 -7.82 -9.01 4.06
CA LEU A 64 -8.27 -7.71 4.56
C LEU A 64 -8.08 -6.57 3.54
N TYR A 65 -7.06 -6.65 2.68
CA TYR A 65 -6.68 -5.54 1.79
C TYR A 65 -6.65 -5.93 0.33
N LEU A 66 -5.86 -6.92 -0.07
CA LEU A 66 -5.58 -7.18 -1.49
C LEU A 66 -6.84 -7.59 -2.26
N LYS A 67 -7.51 -8.65 -1.84
CA LYS A 67 -8.73 -9.14 -2.51
C LYS A 67 -9.87 -8.13 -2.52
N PRO A 68 -10.24 -7.49 -1.39
CA PRO A 68 -11.30 -6.49 -1.38
C PRO A 68 -10.99 -5.28 -2.27
N LEU A 69 -9.72 -4.84 -2.30
CA LEU A 69 -9.30 -3.71 -3.12
C LEU A 69 -9.37 -4.06 -4.61
N VAL A 70 -8.88 -5.23 -5.01
CA VAL A 70 -8.96 -5.73 -6.39
C VAL A 70 -10.41 -5.88 -6.83
N ALA A 71 -11.27 -6.50 -6.02
CA ALA A 71 -12.70 -6.65 -6.33
C ALA A 71 -13.38 -5.29 -6.56
N ARG A 72 -13.03 -4.29 -5.73
CA ARG A 72 -13.54 -2.93 -5.90
C ARG A 72 -13.06 -2.28 -7.19
N ILE A 73 -11.79 -2.42 -7.54
CA ILE A 73 -11.23 -1.88 -8.79
C ILE A 73 -11.94 -2.48 -10.00
N GLN A 74 -12.15 -3.79 -9.99
CA GLN A 74 -12.86 -4.49 -11.07
C GLN A 74 -14.32 -4.01 -11.18
N ALA A 75 -15.02 -3.88 -10.06
CA ALA A 75 -16.41 -3.39 -10.04
C ALA A 75 -16.55 -1.93 -10.50
N ASN A 76 -15.50 -1.13 -10.35
CA ASN A 76 -15.48 0.30 -10.70
C ASN A 76 -14.78 0.61 -12.03
N GLY A 77 -14.62 -0.37 -12.91
CA GLY A 77 -14.03 -0.16 -14.23
C GLY A 77 -12.55 0.21 -14.22
N GLY A 78 -11.79 -0.41 -13.31
CA GLY A 78 -10.32 -0.24 -13.25
C GLY A 78 -9.85 0.85 -12.28
N LYS A 79 -10.71 1.38 -11.42
CA LYS A 79 -10.34 2.43 -10.43
C LYS A 79 -10.91 2.12 -9.05
N VAL A 80 -10.23 2.57 -7.99
CA VAL A 80 -10.74 2.44 -6.61
C VAL A 80 -11.99 3.29 -6.41
N TYR A 81 -11.98 4.52 -6.95
CA TYR A 81 -13.14 5.40 -6.98
C TYR A 81 -13.47 5.78 -8.43
N PRO A 82 -14.73 5.60 -8.87
CA PRO A 82 -15.14 6.09 -10.18
C PRO A 82 -14.87 7.58 -10.33
N GLY A 83 -14.26 7.96 -11.45
CA GLY A 83 -13.95 9.36 -11.75
C GLY A 83 -12.70 9.91 -11.03
N SER A 84 -11.96 9.11 -10.27
CA SER A 84 -10.67 9.54 -9.73
C SER A 84 -9.66 9.79 -10.84
N ASP A 85 -8.94 10.90 -10.72
CA ASP A 85 -7.80 11.29 -11.56
C ASP A 85 -6.45 10.94 -10.92
N ARG A 86 -6.45 10.28 -9.77
CA ARG A 86 -5.26 9.88 -9.01
C ARG A 86 -5.37 8.45 -8.54
N PRO A 87 -4.24 7.74 -8.34
CA PRO A 87 -4.23 6.43 -7.71
C PRO A 87 -4.68 6.51 -6.25
N PHE A 88 -5.18 5.40 -5.74
CA PHE A 88 -5.35 5.15 -4.32
C PHE A 88 -4.00 4.75 -3.70
N TYR A 89 -3.68 5.21 -2.52
CA TYR A 89 -2.43 4.92 -1.84
C TYR A 89 -2.61 3.79 -0.83
N LEU A 90 -1.88 2.70 -1.03
CA LEU A 90 -1.78 1.60 -0.08
C LEU A 90 -0.36 1.54 0.46
N MET A 91 -0.21 1.99 1.69
CA MET A 91 1.03 1.92 2.45
C MET A 91 1.07 0.64 3.28
N VAL A 92 2.19 -0.04 3.27
CA VAL A 92 2.45 -1.18 4.13
C VAL A 92 3.68 -0.89 4.98
N ASP A 93 3.53 -0.94 6.29
CA ASP A 93 4.64 -0.91 7.23
C ASP A 93 5.13 -2.34 7.50
N CYS A 94 6.31 -2.66 6.99
CA CYS A 94 6.98 -3.94 7.22
C CYS A 94 7.56 -3.95 8.64
N LYS A 95 6.97 -4.72 9.55
CA LYS A 95 7.42 -4.75 10.95
C LYS A 95 8.77 -5.46 11.14
N ALA A 96 9.05 -6.44 10.28
CA ALA A 96 10.33 -7.15 10.26
C ALA A 96 10.50 -7.91 8.92
N GLN A 97 11.73 -8.37 8.63
CA GLN A 97 12.04 -9.25 7.48
C GLN A 97 11.59 -8.68 6.13
N GLY A 98 11.85 -7.38 5.91
CA GLY A 98 11.32 -6.64 4.75
C GLY A 98 11.72 -7.23 3.40
N GLU A 99 12.91 -7.80 3.28
CA GLU A 99 13.36 -8.44 2.03
C GLU A 99 12.57 -9.73 1.72
N GLU A 100 12.32 -10.56 2.73
CA GLU A 100 11.54 -11.79 2.61
C GLU A 100 10.05 -11.48 2.45
N MET A 101 9.55 -10.52 3.22
CA MET A 101 8.18 -10.03 3.10
C MET A 101 7.90 -9.49 1.70
N TYR A 102 8.81 -8.73 1.13
CA TYR A 102 8.68 -8.19 -0.22
C TYR A 102 8.56 -9.28 -1.28
N LYS A 103 9.33 -10.38 -1.17
CA LYS A 103 9.23 -11.52 -2.10
C LYS A 103 7.84 -12.14 -2.08
N LEU A 104 7.24 -12.28 -0.89
CA LEU A 104 5.91 -12.85 -0.75
C LEU A 104 4.82 -11.87 -1.23
N LEU A 105 4.92 -10.58 -0.86
CA LEU A 105 4.05 -9.52 -1.37
C LEU A 105 4.04 -9.51 -2.91
N LYS A 106 5.21 -9.51 -3.52
CA LYS A 106 5.34 -9.54 -4.98
C LYS A 106 4.64 -10.77 -5.59
N LYS A 107 4.81 -11.95 -4.99
CA LYS A 107 4.15 -13.19 -5.44
C LYS A 107 2.63 -13.11 -5.31
N GLN A 108 2.10 -12.60 -4.18
CA GLN A 108 0.65 -12.46 -3.97
C GLN A 108 0.02 -11.43 -4.90
N MET A 109 0.74 -10.35 -5.21
CA MET A 109 0.25 -9.24 -6.03
C MET A 109 0.45 -9.46 -7.54
N GLU A 110 1.36 -10.34 -7.97
CA GLU A 110 1.68 -10.57 -9.39
C GLU A 110 0.44 -10.85 -10.27
N PRO A 111 -0.59 -11.62 -9.83
CA PRO A 111 -1.80 -11.85 -10.62
C PRO A 111 -2.63 -10.58 -10.88
N TYR A 112 -2.38 -9.51 -10.14
CA TYR A 112 -3.15 -8.26 -10.15
C TYR A 112 -2.30 -7.05 -10.52
N LYS A 113 -1.08 -7.27 -11.02
CA LYS A 113 -0.09 -6.21 -11.24
C LYS A 113 -0.56 -5.10 -12.17
N GLU A 114 -1.49 -5.38 -13.08
CA GLU A 114 -2.06 -4.39 -13.99
C GLU A 114 -2.84 -3.28 -13.27
N TYR A 115 -3.29 -3.50 -12.04
CA TYR A 115 -4.00 -2.50 -11.24
C TYR A 115 -3.08 -1.57 -10.45
N PHE A 116 -1.80 -1.92 -10.35
CA PHE A 116 -0.84 -1.13 -9.58
C PHE A 116 -0.05 -0.18 -10.48
N CYS A 117 0.28 0.98 -9.93
CA CYS A 117 1.30 1.83 -10.52
C CYS A 117 2.60 1.05 -10.67
N SER A 118 3.32 1.26 -11.75
CA SER A 118 4.52 0.49 -12.05
C SER A 118 5.60 1.35 -12.68
N VAL A 119 6.82 0.85 -12.63
CA VAL A 119 7.94 1.35 -13.42
C VAL A 119 8.46 0.18 -14.24
N ASP A 120 8.67 0.38 -15.53
CA ASP A 120 9.28 -0.59 -16.42
C ASP A 120 10.42 0.09 -17.20
N ASN A 121 11.66 -0.35 -16.98
CA ASN A 121 12.86 0.22 -17.60
C ASN A 121 12.94 1.76 -17.48
N GLY A 122 12.53 2.29 -16.32
CA GLY A 122 12.54 3.73 -16.02
C GLY A 122 11.29 4.50 -16.45
N GLU A 123 10.37 3.87 -17.18
CA GLU A 123 9.09 4.47 -17.57
C GLU A 123 8.02 4.20 -16.52
N TYR A 124 7.43 5.26 -15.96
CA TYR A 124 6.32 5.16 -15.03
C TYR A 124 5.01 4.95 -15.77
N LYS A 125 4.22 4.00 -15.28
CA LYS A 125 2.84 3.74 -15.71
C LYS A 125 1.91 3.89 -14.52
N GLU A 126 0.92 4.77 -14.65
CA GLU A 126 -0.11 4.93 -13.63
C GLU A 126 -1.08 3.74 -13.62
N GLY A 127 -1.40 3.26 -12.43
CA GLY A 127 -2.41 2.25 -12.14
C GLY A 127 -3.49 2.80 -11.22
N ALA A 128 -4.40 1.93 -10.78
CA ALA A 128 -5.44 2.27 -9.83
C ALA A 128 -4.89 2.49 -8.41
N VAL A 129 -3.77 1.85 -8.07
CA VAL A 129 -3.17 1.86 -6.73
C VAL A 129 -1.67 2.15 -6.80
N LEU A 130 -1.22 3.09 -6.00
CA LEU A 130 0.20 3.28 -5.67
C LEU A 130 0.49 2.47 -4.40
N PHE A 131 1.25 1.38 -4.54
CA PHE A 131 1.63 0.50 -3.44
C PHE A 131 3.06 0.78 -3.01
N PHE A 132 3.27 1.10 -1.74
CA PHE A 132 4.61 1.43 -1.24
C PHE A 132 4.86 0.89 0.17
N LEU A 133 6.13 0.60 0.46
CA LEU A 133 6.59 -0.06 1.65
C LEU A 133 7.35 0.89 2.56
N SER A 134 6.97 0.89 3.83
CA SER A 134 7.63 1.59 4.94
C SER A 134 8.24 0.60 5.94
N GLY A 135 8.71 1.09 7.07
CA GLY A 135 9.29 0.29 8.14
C GLY A 135 10.59 -0.39 7.75
N ASP A 136 10.69 -1.69 7.94
CA ASP A 136 11.81 -2.52 7.48
C ASP A 136 11.72 -2.78 5.97
N ARG A 137 11.95 -1.71 5.19
CA ARG A 137 11.80 -1.70 3.72
C ARG A 137 12.84 -2.59 3.02
N PRO A 138 12.51 -3.19 1.85
CA PRO A 138 13.47 -3.98 1.05
C PRO A 138 14.48 -3.07 0.31
N LYS A 139 15.44 -2.54 1.06
CA LYS A 139 16.43 -1.56 0.59
C LYS A 139 17.48 -2.14 -0.35
N ASN A 140 17.65 -3.47 -0.37
CA ASN A 140 18.69 -4.11 -1.16
C ASN A 140 18.18 -4.68 -2.48
N SER A 141 16.97 -5.24 -2.51
CA SER A 141 16.41 -5.89 -3.69
C SER A 141 15.63 -4.92 -4.57
N LEU A 142 14.65 -4.21 -4.00
CA LEU A 142 13.72 -3.37 -4.76
C LEU A 142 14.39 -2.26 -5.59
N PRO A 143 15.44 -1.55 -5.10
CA PRO A 143 16.13 -0.53 -5.92
C PRO A 143 16.85 -1.07 -7.15
N LYS A 144 17.12 -2.37 -7.19
CA LYS A 144 17.82 -3.04 -8.32
C LYS A 144 16.85 -3.55 -9.39
N GLU A 145 15.56 -3.49 -9.15
CA GLU A 145 14.56 -3.95 -10.11
C GLU A 145 14.30 -2.88 -11.17
N ASN A 146 14.52 -3.23 -12.43
CA ASN A 146 14.22 -2.37 -13.57
C ASN A 146 12.71 -2.30 -13.85
N SER A 147 11.99 -3.37 -13.49
CA SER A 147 10.54 -3.47 -13.66
C SER A 147 9.91 -3.84 -12.33
N ARG A 148 9.01 -3.01 -11.81
CA ARG A 148 8.36 -3.19 -10.51
C ARG A 148 7.01 -2.49 -10.44
N PHE A 149 6.14 -2.97 -9.57
CA PHE A 149 4.86 -2.35 -9.21
C PHE A 149 4.77 -2.06 -7.71
N THR A 150 5.92 -1.91 -7.08
CA THR A 150 6.09 -1.59 -5.65
C THR A 150 7.08 -0.45 -5.54
N PHE A 151 6.84 0.43 -4.57
CA PHE A 151 7.67 1.61 -4.32
C PHE A 151 8.13 1.62 -2.86
N LEU A 152 9.05 2.50 -2.52
CA LEU A 152 9.46 2.75 -1.15
C LEU A 152 8.80 4.01 -0.61
N ASP A 153 8.48 3.98 0.66
CA ASP A 153 8.27 5.19 1.43
C ASP A 153 9.63 5.86 1.69
N GLY A 154 9.78 7.10 1.27
CA GLY A 154 10.93 7.91 1.60
C GLY A 154 10.80 8.50 3.02
N GLN A 155 11.91 8.83 3.62
CA GLN A 155 12.00 9.55 4.90
C GLN A 155 12.69 10.89 4.70
N ILE A 156 12.49 11.85 5.60
CA ILE A 156 13.15 13.18 5.50
C ILE A 156 14.66 13.04 5.35
N LYS A 157 15.28 12.09 6.05
CA LYS A 157 16.73 11.82 5.95
C LYS A 157 17.16 11.32 4.55
N ASP A 158 16.24 10.83 3.74
CA ASP A 158 16.52 10.34 2.39
C ASP A 158 16.60 11.51 1.38
N LEU A 159 16.13 12.71 1.75
CA LEU A 159 16.18 13.89 0.91
C LEU A 159 17.63 14.29 0.64
N GLY A 160 17.94 14.57 -0.62
CA GLY A 160 19.28 14.91 -1.06
C GLY A 160 20.27 13.73 -1.15
N GLN A 161 19.84 12.50 -0.84
CA GLN A 161 20.68 11.29 -0.94
C GLN A 161 20.66 10.65 -2.33
N GLY A 162 20.05 11.29 -3.31
CA GLY A 162 20.00 10.79 -4.70
C GLY A 162 18.98 9.66 -4.93
N ILE A 163 18.07 9.43 -3.99
CA ILE A 163 16.97 8.47 -4.17
C ILE A 163 15.98 9.08 -5.18
N PRO A 164 15.74 8.44 -6.33
CA PRO A 164 14.85 9.02 -7.34
C PRO A 164 13.38 8.91 -6.91
N ALA A 165 12.57 9.90 -7.28
CA ALA A 165 11.12 9.88 -7.05
C ALA A 165 10.43 8.68 -7.71
N SER A 166 11.01 8.11 -8.77
CA SER A 166 10.52 6.87 -9.37
C SER A 166 10.68 5.64 -8.45
N LEU A 167 11.52 5.71 -7.41
CA LEU A 167 11.68 4.67 -6.40
C LEU A 167 10.92 5.00 -5.12
N ALA A 168 10.97 6.25 -4.66
CA ALA A 168 10.29 6.74 -3.45
C ALA A 168 9.41 7.96 -3.82
N PRO A 169 8.21 7.72 -4.37
CA PRO A 169 7.32 8.80 -4.81
C PRO A 169 6.62 9.51 -3.66
N VAL A 170 6.60 8.92 -2.48
CA VAL A 170 6.03 9.46 -1.25
C VAL A 170 7.14 9.60 -0.21
N ILE A 171 7.08 10.65 0.57
CA ILE A 171 7.93 10.83 1.76
C ILE A 171 7.01 11.00 2.95
N SER A 172 7.14 10.10 3.90
CA SER A 172 6.47 10.20 5.19
C SER A 172 7.49 10.29 6.32
N ASP A 173 7.13 10.99 7.38
CA ASP A 173 7.93 11.00 8.61
C ASP A 173 7.03 11.36 9.79
N ASN A 174 7.49 11.01 10.99
CA ASN A 174 6.80 11.44 12.19
C ASN A 174 7.04 12.93 12.41
N TYR A 175 5.97 13.67 12.65
CA TYR A 175 6.06 15.00 13.17
C TYR A 175 6.42 14.90 14.66
N SER A 176 7.68 14.66 14.94
CA SER A 176 8.22 14.70 16.30
C SER A 176 8.99 16.00 16.48
N ASP A 177 8.80 16.59 17.60
CA ASP A 177 9.38 17.86 18.07
C ASP A 177 10.89 17.97 17.90
#